data_fd99686047dc9ece4dd31059c71564d1
#
_entry.id   fd99686047dc9ece4dd31059c71564d1
#
_cell.length_a   1.000
_cell.length_b   1.000
_cell.length_c   1.000
_cell.angle_alpha   90.00
_cell.angle_beta   90.00
_cell.angle_gamma   90.00
#
_symmetry.space_group_name_H-M   'P 1'
#
loop_
_entity.id
_entity.type
_entity.pdbx_description
1 polymer ?
#
loop_
_entity_poly.entity_id
_entity_poly.type
_entity_poly.pdbx_seq_one_letter_code
_entity_poly.pdbx_strand_id
1 'polypeptide(L)'
;MSEKKVEMSKTMKEKLTPKQFTKTPINGTKYTILVSSAKGGVGKSTVAINLAFALQNLGLKIGILDADVYGPSLPKLINLNEKPKSEDGKAMSPLEKYDAQFMSMGFLVDEQTPMIWRGPMVISAIKTMTQKVLWKDRDVIVIDLPPGTGDTQLTFAQEVKVDGAIIVSTPQDLALLDVKRGIQMFDKTGVKIIGLIDNMSFFKGDDGKEYKIFGESGVEKTAKEFNKEFLGHLPIHQDLRSSADKGKPLTRTNPEHEVSKLFKNIAEKIKQSFL
;
A
#
# COMPACT_ATOMS: atom_id res chain seq x y z
N MET A 1 -7.31 39.86 -36.47
CA MET A 1 -6.37 39.63 -35.33
C MET A 1 -5.80 38.22 -35.50
N SER A 2 -4.52 38.11 -35.88
CA SER A 2 -3.89 36.83 -36.19
C SER A 2 -3.41 36.16 -34.89
N GLU A 3 -3.88 34.98 -34.62
CA GLU A 3 -3.38 34.13 -33.54
C GLU A 3 -1.94 33.70 -33.85
N LYS A 4 -0.97 34.27 -33.14
CA LYS A 4 0.41 33.75 -33.13
C LYS A 4 0.46 32.44 -32.40
N LYS A 5 0.50 31.29 -33.12
CA LYS A 5 0.91 30.00 -32.58
C LYS A 5 2.35 30.13 -32.06
N VAL A 6 2.51 30.05 -30.76
CA VAL A 6 3.84 30.01 -30.14
C VAL A 6 4.44 28.62 -30.46
N GLU A 7 5.39 28.57 -31.40
CA GLU A 7 6.19 27.38 -31.65
C GLU A 7 7.14 27.14 -30.47
N MET A 8 6.89 26.10 -29.72
CA MET A 8 7.80 25.67 -28.64
C MET A 8 9.14 25.20 -29.23
N SER A 9 10.25 25.76 -28.74
CA SER A 9 11.60 25.41 -29.17
C SER A 9 11.89 23.91 -28.95
N LYS A 10 12.75 23.31 -29.80
CA LYS A 10 13.19 21.91 -29.68
C LYS A 10 13.65 21.57 -28.24
N THR A 11 14.36 22.49 -27.59
CA THR A 11 14.85 22.38 -26.20
C THR A 11 13.72 22.33 -25.15
N MET A 12 12.58 22.99 -25.42
CA MET A 12 11.39 22.88 -24.57
C MET A 12 10.65 21.55 -24.77
N LYS A 13 10.60 21.05 -26.00
CA LYS A 13 10.01 19.74 -26.31
C LYS A 13 10.82 18.60 -25.71
N GLU A 14 12.17 18.69 -25.71
CA GLU A 14 13.05 17.70 -25.08
C GLU A 14 12.95 17.67 -23.54
N LYS A 15 12.65 18.81 -22.89
CA LYS A 15 12.38 18.87 -21.44
C LYS A 15 11.01 18.33 -21.04
N LEU A 16 10.09 18.20 -21.99
CA LEU A 16 8.72 17.69 -21.79
C LEU A 16 8.56 16.22 -22.19
N THR A 17 9.59 15.59 -22.78
CA THR A 17 9.58 14.14 -22.97
C THR A 17 9.67 13.46 -21.61
N PRO A 18 8.72 12.58 -21.26
CA PRO A 18 8.78 11.85 -20.00
C PRO A 18 10.11 11.12 -19.93
N LYS A 19 10.94 11.38 -18.91
CA LYS A 19 12.10 10.53 -18.63
C LYS A 19 11.59 9.10 -18.49
N GLN A 20 12.01 8.20 -19.36
CA GLN A 20 11.79 6.78 -19.16
C GLN A 20 12.58 6.37 -17.92
N PHE A 21 11.88 6.24 -16.79
CA PHE A 21 12.47 5.72 -15.56
C PHE A 21 12.72 4.21 -15.75
N THR A 22 13.95 3.78 -15.57
CA THR A 22 14.28 2.35 -15.53
C THR A 22 13.80 1.82 -14.18
N LYS A 23 12.61 1.19 -14.17
CA LYS A 23 12.03 0.62 -12.96
C LYS A 23 12.81 -0.61 -12.53
N THR A 24 13.27 -0.64 -11.28
CA THR A 24 14.06 -1.73 -10.72
C THR A 24 13.15 -2.72 -9.98
N PRO A 25 13.24 -4.04 -10.27
CA PRO A 25 12.51 -5.04 -9.52
C PRO A 25 13.07 -5.19 -8.09
N ILE A 26 12.23 -5.63 -7.16
CA ILE A 26 12.68 -6.04 -5.83
C ILE A 26 13.19 -7.48 -5.93
N ASN A 27 14.48 -7.68 -5.67
CA ASN A 27 15.11 -8.97 -5.77
C ASN A 27 14.53 -9.99 -4.76
N GLY A 28 14.40 -11.25 -5.16
CA GLY A 28 13.84 -12.32 -4.32
C GLY A 28 12.32 -12.33 -4.26
N THR A 29 11.64 -11.59 -5.15
CA THR A 29 10.18 -11.52 -5.21
C THR A 29 9.68 -11.72 -6.64
N LYS A 30 8.50 -12.32 -6.80
CA LYS A 30 7.86 -12.48 -8.10
C LYS A 30 6.96 -11.30 -8.46
N TYR A 31 6.13 -10.86 -7.51
CA TYR A 31 5.16 -9.77 -7.69
C TYR A 31 5.32 -8.70 -6.60
N THR A 32 5.12 -7.47 -6.98
CA THR A 32 5.16 -6.29 -6.10
C THR A 32 3.84 -5.54 -6.21
N ILE A 33 3.12 -5.44 -5.08
CA ILE A 33 1.83 -4.76 -4.99
C ILE A 33 1.94 -3.58 -4.04
N LEU A 34 1.51 -2.40 -4.49
CA LEU A 34 1.39 -1.21 -3.65
C LEU A 34 0.01 -1.16 -2.99
N VAL A 35 -0.02 -0.83 -1.70
CA VAL A 35 -1.24 -0.41 -1.00
C VAL A 35 -1.11 1.07 -0.72
N SER A 36 -1.99 1.83 -1.31
CA SER A 36 -1.99 3.29 -1.30
C SER A 36 -3.28 3.83 -0.69
N SER A 37 -3.21 5.00 -0.12
CA SER A 37 -4.38 5.81 0.21
C SER A 37 -4.08 7.26 -0.10
N ALA A 38 -5.07 7.95 -0.59
CA ALA A 38 -4.94 9.37 -0.91
C ALA A 38 -5.01 10.26 0.34
N LYS A 39 -5.47 9.71 1.49
CA LYS A 39 -5.63 10.42 2.77
C LYS A 39 -5.12 9.56 3.92
N GLY A 40 -4.60 10.20 4.97
CA GLY A 40 -4.28 9.54 6.23
C GLY A 40 -5.52 9.13 7.03
N GLY A 41 -5.39 8.13 7.90
CA GLY A 41 -6.45 7.70 8.81
C GLY A 41 -7.53 6.78 8.21
N VAL A 42 -7.42 6.38 6.94
CA VAL A 42 -8.37 5.46 6.29
C VAL A 42 -8.15 3.97 6.62
N GLY A 43 -7.19 3.66 7.49
CA GLY A 43 -6.87 2.28 7.88
C GLY A 43 -6.00 1.52 6.88
N LYS A 44 -5.29 2.20 5.98
CA LYS A 44 -4.43 1.64 4.93
C LYS A 44 -3.48 0.55 5.44
N SER A 45 -2.70 0.81 6.48
CA SER A 45 -1.71 -0.13 7.01
C SER A 45 -2.35 -1.38 7.63
N THR A 46 -3.49 -1.22 8.32
CA THR A 46 -4.29 -2.34 8.82
C THR A 46 -4.83 -3.20 7.67
N VAL A 47 -5.27 -2.56 6.58
CA VAL A 47 -5.72 -3.25 5.37
C VAL A 47 -4.54 -3.96 4.70
N ALA A 48 -3.41 -3.28 4.52
CA ALA A 48 -2.22 -3.85 3.87
C ALA A 48 -1.74 -5.15 4.55
N ILE A 49 -1.64 -5.13 5.89
CA ILE A 49 -1.15 -6.29 6.63
C ILE A 49 -2.15 -7.45 6.63
N ASN A 50 -3.45 -7.17 6.83
CA ASN A 50 -4.46 -8.22 6.82
C ASN A 50 -4.64 -8.81 5.41
N LEU A 51 -4.52 -7.99 4.37
CA LEU A 51 -4.54 -8.43 2.98
C LEU A 51 -3.34 -9.34 2.65
N ALA A 52 -2.13 -8.98 3.11
CA ALA A 52 -0.95 -9.80 2.92
C ALA A 52 -1.14 -11.20 3.55
N PHE A 53 -1.66 -11.27 4.78
CA PHE A 53 -1.97 -12.55 5.40
C PHE A 53 -3.13 -13.29 4.74
N ALA A 54 -4.11 -12.59 4.18
CA ALA A 54 -5.14 -13.22 3.37
C ALA A 54 -4.55 -13.88 2.10
N LEU A 55 -3.58 -13.23 1.45
CA LEU A 55 -2.82 -13.82 0.33
C LEU A 55 -1.99 -15.03 0.78
N GLN A 56 -1.38 -14.98 1.98
CA GLN A 56 -0.68 -16.12 2.58
C GLN A 56 -1.62 -17.31 2.80
N ASN A 57 -2.84 -17.06 3.30
CA ASN A 57 -3.85 -18.11 3.50
C ASN A 57 -4.30 -18.75 2.17
N LEU A 58 -4.07 -18.08 1.02
CA LEU A 58 -4.26 -18.63 -0.33
C LEU A 58 -3.01 -19.38 -0.86
N GLY A 59 -2.03 -19.64 -0.01
CA GLY A 59 -0.83 -20.43 -0.31
C GLY A 59 0.36 -19.63 -0.85
N LEU A 60 0.33 -18.29 -0.83
CA LEU A 60 1.43 -17.46 -1.32
C LEU A 60 2.45 -17.18 -0.20
N LYS A 61 3.73 -17.22 -0.55
CA LYS A 61 4.81 -16.74 0.31
C LYS A 61 4.87 -15.21 0.25
N ILE A 62 4.63 -14.55 1.38
CA ILE A 62 4.51 -13.09 1.42
C ILE A 62 5.71 -12.39 2.03
N GLY A 63 5.98 -11.18 1.54
CA GLY A 63 6.78 -10.17 2.19
C GLY A 63 5.94 -8.90 2.43
N ILE A 64 6.23 -8.15 3.46
CA ILE A 64 5.57 -6.87 3.76
C ILE A 64 6.63 -5.82 3.98
N LEU A 65 6.54 -4.74 3.19
CA LEU A 65 7.40 -3.57 3.29
C LEU A 65 6.56 -2.36 3.73
N ASP A 66 6.83 -1.85 4.91
CA ASP A 66 6.27 -0.57 5.36
C ASP A 66 7.19 0.57 4.89
N ALA A 67 6.69 1.30 3.93
CA ALA A 67 7.38 2.41 3.29
C ALA A 67 6.92 3.78 3.82
N ASP A 68 6.07 3.82 4.84
CA ASP A 68 5.68 5.06 5.50
C ASP A 68 6.79 5.54 6.43
N VAL A 69 7.70 6.32 5.86
CA VAL A 69 8.85 6.87 6.60
C VAL A 69 8.46 7.90 7.66
N TYR A 70 7.26 8.47 7.56
CA TYR A 70 6.78 9.51 8.47
C TYR A 70 6.07 8.94 9.70
N GLY A 71 5.45 7.78 9.57
CA GLY A 71 4.71 7.13 10.64
C GLY A 71 4.67 5.61 10.47
N PRO A 72 5.85 4.94 10.55
CA PRO A 72 5.90 3.50 10.35
C PRO A 72 5.06 2.78 11.40
N SER A 73 4.12 1.97 10.95
CA SER A 73 3.14 1.29 11.81
C SER A 73 3.35 -0.22 11.93
N LEU A 74 4.12 -0.79 11.02
CA LEU A 74 4.32 -2.24 10.92
C LEU A 74 4.88 -2.87 12.21
N PRO A 75 5.90 -2.31 12.89
CA PRO A 75 6.43 -2.89 14.11
C PRO A 75 5.34 -3.15 15.16
N LYS A 76 4.44 -2.19 15.34
CA LYS A 76 3.31 -2.28 16.26
C LYS A 76 2.26 -3.27 15.78
N LEU A 77 1.89 -3.22 14.50
CA LEU A 77 0.84 -4.06 13.92
C LEU A 77 1.15 -5.56 13.93
N ILE A 78 2.43 -5.93 14.04
CA ILE A 78 2.86 -7.35 14.16
C ILE A 78 3.55 -7.66 15.48
N ASN A 79 3.65 -6.69 16.39
CA ASN A 79 4.41 -6.81 17.65
C ASN A 79 5.81 -7.40 17.41
N LEU A 80 6.63 -6.69 16.65
CA LEU A 80 8.00 -7.06 16.29
C LEU A 80 8.89 -5.81 16.38
N ASN A 81 9.82 -5.79 17.34
CA ASN A 81 10.67 -4.65 17.66
C ASN A 81 12.17 -4.97 17.58
N GLU A 82 12.52 -5.94 16.73
CA GLU A 82 13.90 -6.32 16.49
C GLU A 82 14.52 -5.42 15.42
N LYS A 83 15.86 -5.28 15.46
CA LYS A 83 16.60 -4.60 14.38
C LYS A 83 17.04 -5.60 13.31
N PRO A 84 16.86 -5.29 12.03
CA PRO A 84 17.38 -6.11 10.94
C PRO A 84 18.89 -6.30 11.05
N LYS A 85 19.38 -7.50 10.79
CA LYS A 85 20.80 -7.81 10.77
C LYS A 85 21.40 -7.44 9.42
N SER A 86 22.62 -6.93 9.42
CA SER A 86 23.45 -6.74 8.23
C SER A 86 24.79 -7.42 8.46
N GLU A 87 25.13 -8.40 7.63
CA GLU A 87 26.38 -9.15 7.79
C GLU A 87 27.57 -8.39 7.21
N ASP A 88 27.37 -7.62 6.17
CA ASP A 88 28.42 -6.90 5.43
C ASP A 88 28.29 -5.38 5.49
N GLY A 89 27.32 -4.86 6.24
CA GLY A 89 26.99 -3.45 6.29
C GLY A 89 26.36 -2.88 5.01
N LYS A 90 26.14 -3.72 3.98
CA LYS A 90 25.60 -3.29 2.67
C LYS A 90 24.18 -3.74 2.44
N ALA A 91 23.83 -4.93 2.89
CA ALA A 91 22.51 -5.51 2.74
C ALA A 91 21.93 -5.89 4.10
N MET A 92 20.60 -5.92 4.21
CA MET A 92 19.87 -6.22 5.42
C MET A 92 19.00 -7.45 5.23
N SER A 93 19.00 -8.35 6.21
CA SER A 93 18.05 -9.44 6.26
C SER A 93 16.70 -8.94 6.75
N PRO A 94 15.57 -9.24 6.06
CA PRO A 94 14.25 -8.92 6.59
C PRO A 94 14.00 -9.70 7.89
N LEU A 95 13.16 -9.16 8.76
CA LEU A 95 12.73 -9.87 9.96
C LEU A 95 11.70 -10.94 9.58
N GLU A 96 11.65 -12.03 10.32
CA GLU A 96 10.75 -13.14 10.05
C GLU A 96 9.77 -13.37 11.20
N LYS A 97 8.49 -13.47 10.88
CA LYS A 97 7.42 -13.83 11.80
C LYS A 97 6.23 -14.40 11.02
N TYR A 98 5.50 -15.35 11.58
CA TYR A 98 4.31 -15.94 10.96
C TYR A 98 4.54 -16.49 9.54
N ASP A 99 5.73 -17.04 9.27
CA ASP A 99 6.16 -17.53 7.94
C ASP A 99 6.18 -16.43 6.85
N ALA A 100 6.28 -15.18 7.26
CA ALA A 100 6.37 -14.01 6.39
C ALA A 100 7.62 -13.19 6.68
N GLN A 101 8.06 -12.39 5.71
CA GLN A 101 9.21 -11.51 5.84
C GLN A 101 8.76 -10.05 5.93
N PHE A 102 9.44 -9.29 6.78
CA PHE A 102 9.05 -7.92 7.10
C PHE A 102 10.23 -6.96 7.03
N MET A 103 9.98 -5.78 6.47
CA MET A 103 10.88 -4.65 6.56
C MET A 103 10.09 -3.37 6.76
N SER A 104 10.61 -2.49 7.63
CA SER A 104 10.03 -1.17 7.91
C SER A 104 11.12 -0.20 8.29
N MET A 105 10.91 1.07 7.99
CA MET A 105 11.74 2.14 8.55
C MET A 105 11.68 2.15 10.08
N GLY A 106 10.55 1.75 10.67
CA GLY A 106 10.40 1.64 12.13
C GLY A 106 11.32 0.61 12.79
N PHE A 107 11.93 -0.32 12.04
CA PHE A 107 12.96 -1.21 12.57
C PHE A 107 14.36 -0.59 12.53
N LEU A 108 14.57 0.46 11.74
CA LEU A 108 15.87 1.08 11.49
C LEU A 108 16.07 2.35 12.28
N VAL A 109 14.98 3.05 12.61
CA VAL A 109 14.98 4.34 13.30
C VAL A 109 14.38 4.17 14.69
N ASP A 110 14.99 4.78 15.69
CA ASP A 110 14.45 4.80 17.04
C ASP A 110 13.24 5.75 17.10
N GLU A 111 12.09 5.25 17.59
CA GLU A 111 10.85 6.05 17.73
C GLU A 111 11.03 7.35 18.51
N GLN A 112 12.02 7.40 19.43
CA GLN A 112 12.29 8.56 20.27
C GLN A 112 13.18 9.62 19.58
N THR A 113 13.73 9.31 18.40
CA THR A 113 14.60 10.24 17.68
C THR A 113 13.81 10.96 16.60
N PRO A 114 13.46 12.25 16.77
CA PRO A 114 12.76 12.99 15.74
C PRO A 114 13.67 13.14 14.51
N MET A 115 13.32 12.46 13.42
CA MET A 115 14.01 12.61 12.14
C MET A 115 13.26 13.59 11.25
N ILE A 116 13.98 14.60 10.76
CA ILE A 116 13.45 15.52 9.76
C ILE A 116 13.70 14.91 8.38
N TRP A 117 12.68 14.27 7.82
CA TRP A 117 12.74 13.70 6.49
C TRP A 117 12.72 14.77 5.41
N ARG A 118 13.76 14.82 4.58
CA ARG A 118 13.85 15.67 3.38
C ARG A 118 13.73 14.78 2.14
N GLY A 119 13.23 15.32 1.03
CA GLY A 119 13.00 14.56 -0.21
C GLY A 119 14.14 13.62 -0.61
N PRO A 120 15.42 14.07 -0.70
CA PRO A 120 16.53 13.19 -1.04
C PRO A 120 16.75 12.03 -0.04
N MET A 121 16.47 12.25 1.25
CA MET A 121 16.59 11.20 2.28
C MET A 121 15.50 10.15 2.11
N VAL A 122 14.27 10.57 1.80
CA VAL A 122 13.14 9.65 1.52
C VAL A 122 13.46 8.77 0.31
N ILE A 123 13.96 9.36 -0.78
CA ILE A 123 14.38 8.62 -1.99
C ILE A 123 15.49 7.61 -1.66
N SER A 124 16.49 8.01 -0.86
CA SER A 124 17.56 7.11 -0.42
C SER A 124 17.02 5.96 0.44
N ALA A 125 16.08 6.23 1.35
CA ALA A 125 15.44 5.21 2.17
C ALA A 125 14.65 4.21 1.31
N ILE A 126 13.87 4.69 0.34
CA ILE A 126 13.14 3.85 -0.63
C ILE A 126 14.12 2.92 -1.35
N LYS A 127 15.20 3.46 -1.91
CA LYS A 127 16.22 2.66 -2.60
C LYS A 127 16.87 1.62 -1.69
N THR A 128 17.14 1.99 -0.46
CA THR A 128 17.70 1.07 0.53
C THR A 128 16.74 -0.08 0.84
N MET A 129 15.47 0.22 1.11
CA MET A 129 14.46 -0.79 1.45
C MET A 129 14.09 -1.70 0.27
N THR A 130 14.15 -1.19 -0.96
CA THR A 130 13.77 -1.96 -2.16
C THR A 130 14.94 -2.73 -2.77
N GLN A 131 16.19 -2.24 -2.62
CA GLN A 131 17.36 -2.79 -3.30
C GLN A 131 18.36 -3.47 -2.37
N LYS A 132 18.38 -3.10 -1.06
CA LYS A 132 19.34 -3.62 -0.09
C LYS A 132 18.74 -4.58 0.93
N VAL A 133 17.48 -4.94 0.79
CA VAL A 133 16.85 -5.98 1.61
C VAL A 133 16.93 -7.31 0.87
N LEU A 134 17.43 -8.32 1.57
CA LEU A 134 17.63 -9.68 1.03
C LEU A 134 16.34 -10.50 1.19
N TRP A 135 15.30 -10.13 0.44
CA TRP A 135 14.10 -10.94 0.36
C TRP A 135 14.39 -12.32 -0.21
N LYS A 136 13.83 -13.37 0.37
CA LYS A 136 14.11 -14.75 -0.04
C LYS A 136 12.85 -15.44 -0.52
N ASP A 137 12.77 -15.73 -1.81
CA ASP A 137 11.73 -16.57 -2.41
C ASP A 137 10.30 -16.18 -1.98
N ARG A 138 9.95 -14.89 -2.19
CA ARG A 138 8.59 -14.40 -1.95
C ARG A 138 7.79 -14.42 -3.25
N ASP A 139 6.54 -14.93 -3.17
CA ASP A 139 5.63 -14.85 -4.31
C ASP A 139 5.14 -13.42 -4.47
N VAL A 140 4.84 -12.73 -3.38
CA VAL A 140 4.36 -11.36 -3.41
C VAL A 140 4.94 -10.51 -2.27
N ILE A 141 5.34 -9.28 -2.59
CA ILE A 141 5.58 -8.24 -1.60
C ILE A 141 4.42 -7.24 -1.65
N VAL A 142 3.83 -7.02 -0.48
CA VAL A 142 2.86 -5.95 -0.25
C VAL A 142 3.58 -4.76 0.35
N ILE A 143 3.55 -3.63 -0.33
CA ILE A 143 4.19 -2.39 0.09
C ILE A 143 3.13 -1.44 0.62
N ASP A 144 3.18 -1.13 1.91
CA ASP A 144 2.36 -0.11 2.56
C ASP A 144 2.97 1.27 2.33
N LEU A 145 2.37 2.08 1.45
CA LEU A 145 2.86 3.41 1.09
C LEU A 145 2.47 4.48 2.12
N PRO A 146 3.22 5.58 2.26
CA PRO A 146 2.75 6.72 3.02
C PRO A 146 1.43 7.27 2.45
N PRO A 147 0.59 7.92 3.27
CA PRO A 147 -0.66 8.50 2.78
C PRO A 147 -0.43 9.70 1.86
N GLY A 148 -1.41 10.01 1.03
CA GLY A 148 -1.38 11.12 0.08
C GLY A 148 -1.03 10.69 -1.34
N THR A 149 -0.85 11.66 -2.22
CA THR A 149 -0.45 11.49 -3.64
C THR A 149 0.84 12.25 -3.94
N GLY A 150 1.69 12.39 -2.93
CA GLY A 150 2.90 13.19 -2.98
C GLY A 150 4.12 12.46 -3.56
N ASP A 151 5.28 13.12 -3.42
CA ASP A 151 6.54 12.71 -4.03
C ASP A 151 6.98 11.29 -3.68
N THR A 152 6.67 10.81 -2.48
CA THR A 152 7.05 9.46 -2.04
C THR A 152 6.34 8.38 -2.84
N GLN A 153 5.01 8.49 -2.99
CA GLN A 153 4.24 7.55 -3.80
C GLN A 153 4.64 7.60 -5.27
N LEU A 154 4.86 8.82 -5.79
CA LEU A 154 5.34 9.04 -7.15
C LEU A 154 6.71 8.38 -7.35
N THR A 155 7.63 8.52 -6.39
CA THR A 155 8.97 7.90 -6.44
C THR A 155 8.86 6.37 -6.49
N PHE A 156 8.02 5.74 -5.64
CA PHE A 156 7.79 4.30 -5.73
C PHE A 156 7.28 3.87 -7.10
N ALA A 157 6.27 4.57 -7.63
CA ALA A 157 5.70 4.27 -8.93
C ALA A 157 6.68 4.43 -10.10
N GLN A 158 7.70 5.29 -9.96
CA GLN A 158 8.69 5.59 -10.99
C GLN A 158 9.96 4.75 -10.88
N GLU A 159 10.43 4.44 -9.66
CA GLU A 159 11.72 3.79 -9.42
C GLU A 159 11.59 2.26 -9.26
N VAL A 160 10.43 1.77 -8.79
CA VAL A 160 10.22 0.35 -8.50
C VAL A 160 9.36 -0.30 -9.58
N LYS A 161 9.75 -1.51 -10.02
CA LYS A 161 8.89 -2.32 -10.87
C LYS A 161 7.72 -2.84 -10.03
N VAL A 162 6.54 -2.29 -10.28
CA VAL A 162 5.30 -2.60 -9.58
C VAL A 162 4.35 -3.33 -10.52
N ASP A 163 3.79 -4.44 -10.07
CA ASP A 163 2.83 -5.23 -10.85
C ASP A 163 1.40 -4.70 -10.70
N GLY A 164 1.12 -3.96 -9.60
CA GLY A 164 -0.14 -3.26 -9.45
C GLY A 164 -0.27 -2.48 -8.15
N ALA A 165 -1.28 -1.62 -8.09
CA ALA A 165 -1.61 -0.81 -6.93
C ALA A 165 -3.06 -1.05 -6.50
N ILE A 166 -3.28 -1.04 -5.19
CA ILE A 166 -4.59 -1.09 -4.55
C ILE A 166 -4.80 0.25 -3.86
N ILE A 167 -5.97 0.86 -4.06
CA ILE A 167 -6.31 2.13 -3.42
C ILE A 167 -7.32 1.86 -2.31
N VAL A 168 -6.95 2.20 -1.08
CA VAL A 168 -7.80 2.10 0.11
C VAL A 168 -8.39 3.47 0.42
N SER A 169 -9.71 3.54 0.60
CA SER A 169 -10.41 4.75 0.98
C SER A 169 -11.58 4.45 1.92
N THR A 170 -12.24 5.47 2.40
CA THR A 170 -13.48 5.42 3.18
C THR A 170 -14.63 6.05 2.39
N PRO A 171 -15.91 5.80 2.74
CA PRO A 171 -17.07 6.30 1.99
C PRO A 171 -17.18 7.82 1.89
N GLN A 172 -16.51 8.57 2.75
CA GLN A 172 -16.63 10.03 2.87
C GLN A 172 -16.29 10.77 1.57
N ASP A 173 -17.10 11.76 1.18
CA ASP A 173 -16.94 12.52 -0.07
C ASP A 173 -15.57 13.21 -0.21
N LEU A 174 -15.03 13.77 0.87
CA LEU A 174 -13.68 14.36 0.85
C LEU A 174 -12.60 13.34 0.48
N ALA A 175 -12.75 12.09 0.90
CA ALA A 175 -11.83 11.03 0.55
C ALA A 175 -11.89 10.68 -0.95
N LEU A 176 -13.05 10.83 -1.59
CA LEU A 176 -13.26 10.49 -3.00
C LEU A 176 -12.52 11.43 -3.97
N LEU A 177 -12.44 12.72 -3.64
CA LEU A 177 -11.63 13.67 -4.44
C LEU A 177 -10.16 13.23 -4.48
N ASP A 178 -9.66 12.78 -3.34
CA ASP A 178 -8.29 12.33 -3.23
C ASP A 178 -8.08 10.96 -3.91
N VAL A 179 -9.08 10.06 -3.88
CA VAL A 179 -9.08 8.80 -4.64
C VAL A 179 -8.90 9.08 -6.14
N LYS A 180 -9.64 10.04 -6.70
CA LYS A 180 -9.52 10.45 -8.11
C LYS A 180 -8.10 10.91 -8.44
N ARG A 181 -7.45 11.67 -7.54
CA ARG A 181 -6.05 12.07 -7.69
C ARG A 181 -5.09 10.88 -7.66
N GLY A 182 -5.33 9.93 -6.74
CA GLY A 182 -4.55 8.69 -6.66
C GLY A 182 -4.64 7.85 -7.95
N ILE A 183 -5.85 7.68 -8.49
CA ILE A 183 -6.08 7.00 -9.78
C ILE A 183 -5.29 7.68 -10.89
N GLN A 184 -5.41 9.00 -11.01
CA GLN A 184 -4.72 9.77 -12.04
C GLN A 184 -3.18 9.70 -11.91
N MET A 185 -2.66 9.65 -10.69
CA MET A 185 -1.23 9.49 -10.44
C MET A 185 -0.72 8.13 -10.94
N PHE A 186 -1.40 7.03 -10.61
CA PHE A 186 -1.01 5.71 -11.06
C PHE A 186 -1.18 5.54 -12.57
N ASP A 187 -2.25 6.05 -13.16
CA ASP A 187 -2.44 6.05 -14.61
C ASP A 187 -1.30 6.82 -15.34
N LYS A 188 -0.89 7.98 -14.83
CA LYS A 188 0.23 8.77 -15.39
C LYS A 188 1.60 8.10 -15.24
N THR A 189 1.79 7.28 -14.22
CA THR A 189 3.04 6.54 -13.98
C THR A 189 3.06 5.15 -14.63
N GLY A 190 1.97 4.77 -15.28
CA GLY A 190 1.82 3.47 -15.93
C GLY A 190 1.79 2.31 -14.93
N VAL A 191 1.31 2.54 -13.70
CA VAL A 191 1.08 1.49 -12.72
C VAL A 191 -0.36 1.02 -12.84
N LYS A 192 -0.56 -0.28 -13.10
CA LYS A 192 -1.89 -0.91 -13.15
C LYS A 192 -2.57 -0.75 -11.79
N ILE A 193 -3.80 -0.24 -11.77
CA ILE A 193 -4.64 -0.26 -10.59
C ILE A 193 -5.38 -1.60 -10.58
N ILE A 194 -5.08 -2.45 -9.59
CA ILE A 194 -5.74 -3.74 -9.38
C ILE A 194 -7.18 -3.51 -8.97
N GLY A 195 -7.40 -2.55 -8.08
CA GLY A 195 -8.74 -2.14 -7.70
C GLY A 195 -8.78 -1.23 -6.46
N LEU A 196 -10.00 -0.91 -6.05
CA LEU A 196 -10.30 -0.04 -4.92
C LEU A 196 -10.96 -0.84 -3.79
N ILE A 197 -10.59 -0.51 -2.55
CA ILE A 197 -11.19 -1.07 -1.32
C ILE A 197 -11.88 0.06 -0.56
N ASP A 198 -13.14 -0.17 -0.19
CA ASP A 198 -13.93 0.71 0.65
C ASP A 198 -13.83 0.23 2.10
N ASN A 199 -12.93 0.85 2.87
CA ASN A 199 -12.71 0.52 4.27
C ASN A 199 -13.61 1.34 5.19
N MET A 200 -13.96 0.80 6.35
CA MET A 200 -14.90 1.42 7.30
C MET A 200 -16.27 1.71 6.66
N SER A 201 -16.70 0.89 5.70
CA SER A 201 -17.88 1.13 4.88
C SER A 201 -19.19 0.99 5.66
N PHE A 202 -19.20 0.15 6.68
CA PHE A 202 -20.34 -0.04 7.56
C PHE A 202 -19.89 -0.54 8.94
N PHE A 203 -20.78 -0.39 9.91
CA PHE A 203 -20.71 -1.02 11.23
C PHE A 203 -21.90 -1.97 11.38
N LYS A 204 -21.67 -3.19 11.82
CA LYS A 204 -22.73 -4.14 12.12
C LYS A 204 -23.10 -4.03 13.59
N GLY A 205 -24.33 -3.58 13.88
CA GLY A 205 -24.86 -3.46 15.23
C GLY A 205 -25.22 -4.82 15.84
N ASP A 206 -25.46 -4.83 17.16
CA ASP A 206 -25.92 -6.02 17.91
C ASP A 206 -27.27 -6.53 17.42
N ASP A 207 -28.06 -5.68 16.77
CA ASP A 207 -29.33 -6.02 16.13
C ASP A 207 -29.16 -6.70 14.76
N GLY A 208 -27.92 -6.93 14.33
CA GLY A 208 -27.57 -7.54 13.06
C GLY A 208 -27.68 -6.61 11.84
N LYS A 209 -28.07 -5.33 12.03
CA LYS A 209 -28.18 -4.37 10.94
C LYS A 209 -26.85 -3.70 10.63
N GLU A 210 -26.68 -3.31 9.37
CA GLU A 210 -25.55 -2.53 8.91
C GLU A 210 -25.85 -1.03 8.98
N TYR A 211 -24.98 -0.31 9.67
CA TYR A 211 -25.05 1.15 9.83
C TYR A 211 -23.92 1.79 9.02
N LYS A 212 -24.26 2.60 8.03
CA LYS A 212 -23.31 3.32 7.17
C LYS A 212 -22.89 4.64 7.83
N ILE A 213 -22.06 4.54 8.87
CA ILE A 213 -21.67 5.68 9.73
C ILE A 213 -21.00 6.80 8.93
N PHE A 214 -20.25 6.46 7.88
CA PHE A 214 -19.55 7.41 7.01
C PHE A 214 -20.24 7.68 5.68
N GLY A 215 -21.53 7.32 5.56
CA GLY A 215 -22.33 7.52 4.36
C GLY A 215 -22.33 6.34 3.39
N GLU A 216 -22.96 6.56 2.23
CA GLU A 216 -23.04 5.54 1.17
C GLU A 216 -21.70 5.38 0.46
N SER A 217 -21.45 4.17 -0.10
CA SER A 217 -20.20 3.85 -0.78
C SER A 217 -19.93 4.71 -2.02
N GLY A 218 -19.23 5.81 -1.83
CA GLY A 218 -18.70 6.60 -2.94
C GLY A 218 -17.51 5.95 -3.63
N VAL A 219 -16.78 5.06 -2.94
CA VAL A 219 -15.59 4.37 -3.49
C VAL A 219 -16.00 3.44 -4.63
N GLU A 220 -17.08 2.66 -4.48
CA GLU A 220 -17.60 1.78 -5.54
C GLU A 220 -18.07 2.60 -6.75
N LYS A 221 -18.78 3.71 -6.52
CA LYS A 221 -19.20 4.62 -7.60
C LYS A 221 -17.99 5.19 -8.34
N THR A 222 -16.95 5.60 -7.61
CA THR A 222 -15.72 6.12 -8.19
C THR A 222 -14.98 5.03 -8.98
N ALA A 223 -14.93 3.81 -8.50
CA ALA A 223 -14.36 2.69 -9.25
C ALA A 223 -15.05 2.51 -10.60
N LYS A 224 -16.38 2.51 -10.64
CA LYS A 224 -17.17 2.44 -11.84
C LYS A 224 -16.94 3.64 -12.79
N GLU A 225 -16.90 4.87 -12.24
CA GLU A 225 -16.65 6.11 -13.01
C GLU A 225 -15.31 6.06 -13.77
N PHE A 226 -14.26 5.50 -13.13
CA PHE A 226 -12.91 5.41 -13.70
C PHE A 226 -12.62 4.05 -14.36
N ASN A 227 -13.61 3.19 -14.53
CA ASN A 227 -13.45 1.84 -15.10
C ASN A 227 -12.34 1.04 -14.40
N LYS A 228 -12.34 1.09 -13.06
CA LYS A 228 -11.44 0.31 -12.20
C LYS A 228 -12.24 -0.75 -11.44
N GLU A 229 -11.57 -1.85 -11.08
CA GLU A 229 -12.20 -2.92 -10.30
C GLU A 229 -12.55 -2.43 -8.89
N PHE A 230 -13.72 -2.83 -8.40
CA PHE A 230 -14.10 -2.68 -7.00
C PHE A 230 -13.86 -4.00 -6.27
N LEU A 231 -12.90 -4.02 -5.36
CA LEU A 231 -12.48 -5.24 -4.69
C LEU A 231 -13.43 -5.65 -3.57
N GLY A 232 -13.97 -4.69 -2.82
CA GLY A 232 -14.95 -4.99 -1.78
C GLY A 232 -15.04 -3.94 -0.67
N HIS A 233 -15.97 -4.21 0.24
CA HIS A 233 -16.20 -3.44 1.46
C HIS A 233 -15.54 -4.12 2.67
N LEU A 234 -14.99 -3.32 3.57
CA LEU A 234 -14.50 -3.76 4.87
C LEU A 234 -15.21 -2.98 5.98
N PRO A 235 -15.69 -3.64 7.03
CA PRO A 235 -16.45 -2.99 8.10
C PRO A 235 -15.55 -2.27 9.10
N ILE A 236 -16.17 -1.40 9.88
CA ILE A 236 -15.66 -1.04 11.20
C ILE A 236 -15.94 -2.24 12.11
N HIS A 237 -14.89 -2.84 12.69
CA HIS A 237 -15.02 -4.00 13.54
C HIS A 237 -14.10 -3.94 14.75
N GLN A 238 -14.63 -4.21 15.95
CA GLN A 238 -13.88 -4.14 17.20
C GLN A 238 -12.69 -5.12 17.22
N ASP A 239 -12.88 -6.33 16.72
CA ASP A 239 -11.82 -7.34 16.71
C ASP A 239 -10.69 -6.98 15.74
N LEU A 240 -11.00 -6.36 14.59
CA LEU A 240 -9.98 -5.87 13.67
C LEU A 240 -9.12 -4.78 14.34
N ARG A 241 -9.74 -3.84 15.05
CA ARG A 241 -9.04 -2.82 15.83
C ARG A 241 -8.23 -3.44 16.96
N SER A 242 -8.86 -4.29 17.79
CA SER A 242 -8.21 -4.92 18.94
C SER A 242 -7.03 -5.80 18.55
N SER A 243 -7.13 -6.49 17.40
CA SER A 243 -6.05 -7.30 16.84
C SER A 243 -4.86 -6.45 16.39
N ALA A 244 -5.13 -5.29 15.78
CA ALA A 244 -4.12 -4.31 15.40
C ALA A 244 -3.39 -3.73 16.62
N ASP A 245 -4.14 -3.34 17.66
CA ASP A 245 -3.58 -2.81 18.92
C ASP A 245 -2.69 -3.85 19.65
N LYS A 246 -3.04 -5.13 19.55
CA LYS A 246 -2.28 -6.26 20.13
C LYS A 246 -1.11 -6.73 19.26
N GLY A 247 -0.96 -6.20 18.05
CA GLY A 247 0.06 -6.66 17.10
C GLY A 247 -0.14 -8.12 16.66
N LYS A 248 -1.39 -8.53 16.50
CA LYS A 248 -1.82 -9.89 16.09
C LYS A 248 -2.81 -9.78 14.93
N PRO A 249 -2.35 -9.66 13.68
CA PRO A 249 -3.23 -9.46 12.53
C PRO A 249 -4.37 -10.47 12.48
N LEU A 250 -5.61 -10.00 12.35
CA LEU A 250 -6.82 -10.82 12.49
C LEU A 250 -6.87 -11.95 11.47
N THR A 251 -6.54 -11.67 10.21
CA THR A 251 -6.52 -12.67 9.12
C THR A 251 -5.49 -13.77 9.33
N ARG A 252 -4.42 -13.51 10.09
CA ARG A 252 -3.43 -14.53 10.46
C ARG A 252 -3.85 -15.33 11.66
N THR A 253 -4.41 -14.68 12.68
CA THR A 253 -4.72 -15.32 13.97
C THR A 253 -6.09 -15.97 14.02
N ASN A 254 -7.05 -15.48 13.21
CA ASN A 254 -8.38 -16.05 13.09
C ASN A 254 -8.87 -15.99 11.62
N PRO A 255 -8.40 -16.91 10.75
CA PRO A 255 -8.78 -16.91 9.33
C PRO A 255 -10.28 -17.11 9.08
N GLU A 256 -10.98 -17.80 10.01
CA GLU A 256 -12.42 -18.10 9.90
C GLU A 256 -13.33 -16.96 10.37
N HIS A 257 -12.77 -15.91 10.95
CA HIS A 257 -13.53 -14.73 11.35
C HIS A 257 -14.26 -14.08 10.16
N GLU A 258 -15.46 -13.54 10.38
CA GLU A 258 -16.24 -12.92 9.29
C GLU A 258 -15.47 -11.84 8.52
N VAL A 259 -14.73 -10.98 9.23
CA VAL A 259 -13.88 -9.94 8.59
C VAL A 259 -12.71 -10.55 7.82
N SER A 260 -12.11 -11.64 8.35
CA SER A 260 -11.03 -12.36 7.65
C SER A 260 -11.50 -12.97 6.35
N LYS A 261 -12.75 -13.45 6.28
CA LYS A 261 -13.37 -13.94 5.05
C LYS A 261 -13.56 -12.84 4.01
N LEU A 262 -13.88 -11.61 4.43
CA LEU A 262 -13.94 -10.48 3.51
C LEU A 262 -12.56 -10.18 2.91
N PHE A 263 -11.50 -10.17 3.73
CA PHE A 263 -10.13 -10.05 3.24
C PHE A 263 -9.74 -11.19 2.29
N LYS A 264 -10.16 -12.42 2.57
CA LYS A 264 -9.93 -13.57 1.69
C LYS A 264 -10.58 -13.36 0.32
N ASN A 265 -11.83 -12.93 0.26
CA ASN A 265 -12.54 -12.66 -1.01
C ASN A 265 -11.82 -11.56 -1.82
N ILE A 266 -11.33 -10.51 -1.15
CA ILE A 266 -10.52 -9.46 -1.79
C ILE A 266 -9.20 -10.05 -2.31
N ALA A 267 -8.52 -10.86 -1.50
CA ALA A 267 -7.25 -11.49 -1.86
C ALA A 267 -7.39 -12.44 -3.06
N GLU A 268 -8.50 -13.17 -3.18
CA GLU A 268 -8.80 -14.03 -4.33
C GLU A 268 -8.90 -13.23 -5.63
N LYS A 269 -9.61 -12.10 -5.63
CA LYS A 269 -9.69 -11.19 -6.79
C LYS A 269 -8.31 -10.65 -7.17
N ILE A 270 -7.52 -10.23 -6.17
CA ILE A 270 -6.16 -9.73 -6.39
C ILE A 270 -5.29 -10.83 -6.99
N LYS A 271 -5.32 -12.03 -6.43
CA LYS A 271 -4.55 -13.18 -6.93
C LYS A 271 -4.86 -13.46 -8.40
N GLN A 272 -6.13 -13.43 -8.80
CA GLN A 272 -6.57 -13.61 -10.19
C GLN A 272 -6.07 -12.50 -11.14
N SER A 273 -5.72 -11.33 -10.63
CA SER A 273 -5.31 -10.21 -11.47
C SER A 273 -3.84 -10.29 -11.96
N PHE A 274 -3.01 -11.16 -11.37
CA PHE A 274 -1.58 -11.30 -11.67
C PHE A 274 -1.05 -12.75 -11.70
N LEU A 275 -1.89 -13.74 -11.42
CA LEU A 275 -1.60 -15.17 -11.60
C LEU A 275 -2.47 -15.77 -12.70
#